data_0a1e3457ee25cde77922d1d3cc65830c
#
_entry.id   0a1e3457ee25cde77922d1d3cc65830c
#
_cell.length_a   1.000
_cell.length_b   1.000
_cell.length_c   1.000
_cell.angle_alpha   90.00
_cell.angle_beta   90.00
_cell.angle_gamma   90.00
#
_symmetry.space_group_name_H-M   'P 1'
#
loop_
_entity.id
_entity.type
_entity.pdbx_description
1 polymer ?
#
loop_
_entity_poly.entity_id
_entity_poly.type
_entity_poly.pdbx_seq_one_letter_code
_entity_poly.pdbx_strand_id
1 'polypeptide(L)' 'MLRTSAEADKAKALLSLELLNNKPVGIGDHSTGDFYKNAEEALIMLVDADDRLGALDKYFNTKGLLNG' A
#
# COMPACT_ATOMS: atom_id res chain seq x y z
N MET A 1 14.77 7.64 -5.54
CA MET A 1 13.85 7.10 -6.54
C MET A 1 13.17 5.82 -6.12
N LEU A 2 13.91 4.82 -5.66
CA LEU A 2 13.28 3.58 -5.21
C LEU A 2 12.40 3.81 -3.99
N ARG A 3 12.88 4.61 -3.05
CA ARG A 3 12.09 4.92 -1.86
C ARG A 3 10.84 5.71 -2.22
N THR A 4 10.98 6.71 -3.07
CA THR A 4 9.85 7.53 -3.47
C THR A 4 8.78 6.70 -4.16
N SER A 5 9.21 5.78 -5.02
CA SER A 5 8.30 4.88 -5.70
C SER A 5 7.54 4.00 -4.72
N ALA A 6 8.26 3.43 -3.75
CA ALA A 6 7.63 2.57 -2.75
C ALA A 6 6.69 3.36 -1.85
N GLU A 7 7.07 4.58 -1.49
CA GLU A 7 6.21 5.43 -0.68
C GLU A 7 4.94 5.82 -1.42
N ALA A 8 5.06 6.08 -2.73
CA ALA A 8 3.90 6.39 -3.54
C ALA A 8 2.96 5.20 -3.62
N ASP A 9 3.50 4.01 -3.80
CA ASP A 9 2.69 2.80 -3.85
C ASP A 9 2.01 2.55 -2.51
N LYS A 10 2.72 2.78 -1.42
CA LYS A 10 2.15 2.62 -0.09
C LYS A 10 0.99 3.59 0.13
N ALA A 11 1.19 4.85 -0.22
CA ALA A 11 0.14 5.86 -0.06
C ALA A 11 -1.08 5.51 -0.89
N LYS A 12 -0.85 5.06 -2.11
CA LYS A 12 -1.94 4.66 -3.00
C LYS A 12 -2.71 3.48 -2.43
N ALA A 13 -1.99 2.50 -1.91
CA ALA A 13 -2.62 1.31 -1.32
C ALA A 13 -3.43 1.67 -0.09
N LEU A 14 -2.88 2.52 0.78
CA LEU A 14 -3.59 2.95 1.97
C LEU A 14 -4.85 3.72 1.62
N LEU A 15 -4.76 4.60 0.63
CA LEU A 15 -5.93 5.34 0.19
C LEU A 15 -6.99 4.40 -0.37
N SER A 16 -6.58 3.42 -1.16
CA SER A 16 -7.50 2.45 -1.73
C SER A 16 -8.21 1.66 -0.64
N LEU A 17 -7.47 1.20 0.37
CA LEU A 17 -8.05 0.46 1.48
C LEU A 17 -8.99 1.33 2.29
N GLU A 18 -8.63 2.58 2.50
CA GLU A 18 -9.49 3.50 3.23
C GLU A 18 -10.79 3.74 2.49
N LEU A 19 -10.72 3.96 1.19
CA LEU A 19 -11.92 4.17 0.39
C LEU A 19 -12.82 2.94 0.39
N LEU A 20 -12.22 1.76 0.28
CA LEU A 20 -12.99 0.53 0.31
C LEU A 20 -13.62 0.29 1.67
N ASN A 21 -12.89 0.62 2.72
CA ASN A 21 -13.39 0.43 4.08
C ASN A 21 -14.59 1.33 4.38
N ASN A 22 -14.63 2.48 3.76
CA ASN A 22 -15.72 3.44 3.97
C ASN A 22 -16.87 3.26 3.00
N LYS A 23 -16.73 2.34 2.06
CA LYS A 23 -17.76 2.12 1.06
C LYS A 23 -18.80 1.14 1.57
N PRO A 24 -20.09 1.46 1.44
CA PRO A 24 -21.14 0.53 1.90
C PRO A 24 -21.11 -0.73 1.05
N VAL A 25 -20.84 -1.84 1.70
CA VAL A 25 -20.79 -3.13 1.02
C VAL A 25 -22.22 -3.62 0.80
N GLY A 26 -22.46 -4.16 -0.37
CA GLY A 26 -23.77 -4.72 -0.67
C GLY A 26 -24.71 -3.77 -1.39
N ILE A 27 -24.29 -2.54 -1.53
CA ILE A 27 -25.04 -1.59 -2.32
C ILE A 27 -24.48 -1.62 -3.72
N GLY A 28 -25.09 -2.13 -4.61
CA GLY A 28 -24.56 -2.33 -5.92
C GLY A 28 -24.41 -3.79 -6.14
N ASP A 29 -24.80 -4.19 -7.21
CA ASP A 29 -25.14 -5.53 -7.47
C ASP A 29 -23.98 -6.48 -7.56
N HIS A 30 -22.97 -6.12 -8.30
CA HIS A 30 -21.86 -7.03 -8.52
C HIS A 30 -20.69 -6.70 -7.64
N SER A 31 -20.93 -5.91 -6.66
CA SER A 31 -19.85 -5.25 -5.95
C SER A 31 -19.15 -6.12 -4.92
N THR A 32 -19.78 -7.17 -4.43
CA THR A 32 -19.17 -7.93 -3.34
C THR A 32 -17.89 -8.61 -3.78
N GLY A 33 -17.91 -9.30 -4.91
CA GLY A 33 -16.72 -9.94 -5.42
C GLY A 33 -15.66 -8.93 -5.79
N ASP A 34 -16.07 -7.85 -6.45
CA ASP A 34 -15.14 -6.81 -6.84
C ASP A 34 -14.57 -6.09 -5.63
N PHE A 35 -15.38 -5.90 -4.61
CA PHE A 35 -14.92 -5.30 -3.36
C PHE A 35 -13.78 -6.10 -2.75
N TYR A 36 -13.99 -7.41 -2.59
CA TYR A 36 -12.98 -8.25 -1.97
C TYR A 36 -11.74 -8.35 -2.84
N LYS A 37 -11.92 -8.43 -4.14
CA LYS A 37 -10.78 -8.48 -5.06
C LYS A 37 -9.95 -7.21 -4.97
N ASN A 38 -10.62 -6.07 -4.97
CA ASN A 38 -9.93 -4.79 -4.90
C ASN A 38 -9.24 -4.59 -3.56
N ALA A 39 -9.90 -5.02 -2.48
CA ALA A 39 -9.32 -4.93 -1.15
C ALA A 39 -8.07 -5.82 -1.05
N GLU A 40 -8.16 -7.02 -1.60
CA GLU A 40 -7.04 -7.94 -1.58
C GLU A 40 -5.86 -7.41 -2.38
N GLU A 41 -6.14 -6.85 -3.55
CA GLU A 41 -5.09 -6.26 -4.38
C GLU A 41 -4.43 -5.08 -3.69
N ALA A 42 -5.22 -4.25 -3.03
CA ALA A 42 -4.69 -3.11 -2.31
C ALA A 42 -3.83 -3.57 -1.13
N LEU A 43 -4.24 -4.61 -0.44
CA LEU A 43 -3.47 -5.13 0.67
C LEU A 43 -2.14 -5.70 0.19
N ILE A 44 -2.16 -6.43 -0.91
CA ILE A 44 -0.92 -6.98 -1.49
C ILE A 44 0.02 -5.84 -1.86
N MET A 45 -0.51 -4.79 -2.46
CA MET A 45 0.29 -3.63 -2.82
C MET A 45 0.89 -2.97 -1.58
N LEU A 46 0.11 -2.87 -0.51
CA LEU A 46 0.58 -2.28 0.73
C LEU A 46 1.72 -3.10 1.33
N VAL A 47 1.53 -4.41 1.41
CA VAL A 47 2.54 -5.29 1.97
C VAL A 47 3.82 -5.24 1.13
N ASP A 48 3.66 -5.26 -0.18
CA ASP A 48 4.81 -5.19 -1.08
C ASP A 48 5.57 -3.87 -0.91
N ALA A 49 4.85 -2.76 -0.83
CA ALA A 49 5.49 -1.46 -0.65
C ALA A 49 6.19 -1.38 0.70
N ASP A 50 5.56 -1.88 1.74
CA ASP A 50 6.14 -1.90 3.07
C ASP A 50 7.40 -2.76 3.11
N ASP A 51 7.36 -3.91 2.45
CA ASP A 51 8.53 -4.78 2.37
C ASP A 51 9.69 -4.09 1.64
N ARG A 52 9.38 -3.40 0.55
CA ARG A 52 10.40 -2.67 -0.18
C ARG A 52 11.01 -1.56 0.66
N LEU A 53 10.18 -0.83 1.38
CA LEU A 53 10.67 0.23 2.26
C LEU A 53 11.52 -0.35 3.38
N GLY A 54 11.08 -1.46 3.95
CA GLY A 54 11.85 -2.13 4.99
C GLY A 54 13.20 -2.58 4.49
N ALA A 55 13.25 -3.13 3.28
CA ALA A 55 14.50 -3.55 2.69
C ALA A 55 15.42 -2.37 2.42
N LEU A 56 14.86 -1.27 1.93
CA LEU A 56 15.64 -0.08 1.70
C LEU A 56 16.24 0.47 3.00
N ASP A 57 15.44 0.46 4.05
CA ASP A 57 15.93 0.91 5.35
C ASP A 57 16.99 -0.02 5.91
N LYS A 58 16.84 -1.32 5.68
CA LYS A 58 17.77 -2.31 6.21
C LYS A 58 19.11 -2.28 5.49
N TYR A 59 19.07 -2.18 4.17
CA TYR A 59 20.28 -2.32 3.37
C TYR A 59 20.85 -1.01 2.86
N PHE A 60 20.03 0.01 2.78
CA PHE A 60 20.43 1.30 2.24
C PHE A 60 19.96 2.42 3.15
N ASN A 61 20.31 2.32 4.41
CA ASN A 61 19.88 3.27 5.41
C ASN A 61 20.57 4.59 5.25
N THR A 62 20.24 5.29 4.15
CA THR A 62 20.85 6.57 3.84
C THR A 62 20.55 7.60 4.90
N LYS A 63 19.39 7.50 5.51
CA LYS A 63 19.01 8.41 6.58
C LYS A 63 19.98 8.30 7.75
N GLY A 64 20.34 7.08 8.11
CA GLY A 64 21.32 6.85 9.14
C GLY A 64 22.69 7.32 8.72
N LEU A 65 23.06 7.07 7.46
CA LEU A 65 24.35 7.50 6.95
C LEU A 65 24.46 9.01 6.93
N LEU A 66 23.38 9.70 6.55
CA LEU A 66 23.41 11.15 6.49
C LEU A 66 23.44 11.80 7.86
N ASN A 67 22.83 11.15 8.81
CA ASN A 67 22.76 11.67 10.16
C ASN A 67 23.92 11.23 11.04
N GLY A 68 24.61 10.21 10.59
CA GLY A 68 25.68 9.61 11.41
C GLY A 68 26.96 10.00 11.15
#